data_4e4d9eef640227283744752bcf67c7bf
#
_entry.id   4e4d9eef640227283744752bcf67c7bf
#
_cell.length_a   1.000
_cell.length_b   1.000
_cell.length_c   1.000
_cell.angle_alpha   90.00
_cell.angle_beta   90.00
_cell.angle_gamma   90.00
#
_symmetry.space_group_name_H-M   'P 1'
#
loop_
_entity.id
_entity.type
_entity.pdbx_description
1 polymer ?
#
loop_
_entity_poly.entity_id
_entity_poly.type
_entity_poly.pdbx_seq_one_letter_code
_entity_poly.pdbx_strand_id
1 'polypeptide(L)'
;MKRGALVFCAFTILLLIVFGIVACTGNGSSLESNNSSESGNQESNTATDTNEQNAYTVLFSCDTSLGKIIGEAEQTVLEGEKTSPVSVYVNYGYRFIGWSSGATEPEISITVSENCEISAIIVPVSDSIPTVSILTDGKEEITSTSEYLNCVVSIGNANEIYCFENEGAKIRGRGNTTWEYEKKPYRLKFDTKIDLFGNGKAKDWVLLTNYSDLSLSRNFLAQSVTSLFGTINSCCSVQFVELYVNEEYLGVYLICEQIEVEKSRIEITKSVDVDTGYLIELDNRKDGRYFKIGSTPYVIKSPSTDSSAYTDEHEEFIKSYLTECFIAIGGNDYDKICSLIDVESFAESYIVYELFNGVDVGYSSFFMYKDAGGKLHAGSPWDFDRSLGIVGHSKGAKPYDALWAKEQNTWFYWLLRHEEFNSLVGEKLTEYAPKIKEKLNECYEYLYKNREAFEKNFEKWDILGTFVWPNDDELTTLNTWDLQVEYTRNYLNNSLDFLITTYCPNNTN
;
A
#
# COMPACT_ATOMS: atom_id res chain seq x y z
N MET A 1 -42.41 -37.41 15.57
CA MET A 1 -41.99 -38.68 14.90
C MET A 1 -41.57 -38.35 13.47
N LYS A 2 -40.45 -38.91 13.10
CA LYS A 2 -39.71 -38.96 11.83
C LYS A 2 -38.58 -37.93 11.70
N ARG A 3 -37.43 -38.43 12.02
CA ARG A 3 -36.06 -37.92 11.72
C ARG A 3 -35.81 -38.12 10.20
N GLY A 4 -35.33 -37.10 9.50
CA GLY A 4 -34.72 -37.22 8.19
C GLY A 4 -33.24 -36.87 8.33
N ALA A 5 -32.37 -37.85 8.09
CA ALA A 5 -30.93 -37.70 8.10
C ALA A 5 -30.48 -37.07 6.77
N LEU A 6 -29.74 -35.98 6.83
CA LEU A 6 -29.00 -35.46 5.70
C LEU A 6 -27.60 -36.10 5.65
N VAL A 7 -27.31 -36.74 4.55
CA VAL A 7 -26.04 -37.37 4.21
C VAL A 7 -25.07 -36.30 3.77
N PHE A 8 -23.98 -36.14 4.53
CA PHE A 8 -22.80 -35.35 4.07
C PHE A 8 -21.98 -36.23 3.11
N CYS A 9 -21.87 -35.79 1.86
CA CYS A 9 -20.85 -36.30 0.96
C CYS A 9 -19.62 -35.43 1.08
N ALA A 10 -18.62 -35.93 1.80
CA ALA A 10 -17.26 -35.35 1.79
C ALA A 10 -16.55 -35.83 0.52
N PHE A 11 -16.23 -34.90 -0.38
CA PHE A 11 -15.26 -35.13 -1.45
C PHE A 11 -13.86 -34.80 -0.91
N THR A 12 -13.11 -35.84 -0.57
CA THR A 12 -11.68 -35.73 -0.25
C THR A 12 -10.91 -35.77 -1.56
N ILE A 13 -10.36 -34.67 -2.01
CA ILE A 13 -9.38 -34.65 -3.09
C ILE A 13 -8.01 -34.84 -2.45
N LEU A 14 -7.44 -36.03 -2.62
CA LEU A 14 -6.09 -36.41 -2.21
C LEU A 14 -5.10 -35.90 -3.26
N LEU A 15 -4.38 -34.81 -2.98
CA LEU A 15 -3.27 -34.35 -3.80
C LEU A 15 -2.00 -35.13 -3.42
N LEU A 16 -1.60 -36.08 -4.23
CA LEU A 16 -0.34 -36.81 -4.09
C LEU A 16 0.79 -35.94 -4.68
N ILE A 17 1.55 -35.28 -3.81
CA ILE A 17 2.83 -34.68 -4.19
C ILE A 17 3.89 -35.78 -4.10
N VAL A 18 4.38 -36.23 -5.26
CA VAL A 18 5.51 -37.17 -5.37
C VAL A 18 6.80 -36.33 -5.31
N PHE A 19 7.48 -36.38 -4.19
CA PHE A 19 8.87 -35.93 -4.09
C PHE A 19 9.81 -36.97 -4.70
N GLY A 20 10.35 -36.71 -5.86
CA GLY A 20 11.44 -37.46 -6.46
C GLY A 20 12.79 -36.94 -5.94
N ILE A 21 13.35 -37.61 -4.94
CA ILE A 21 14.74 -37.40 -4.55
C ILE A 21 15.60 -38.27 -5.49
N VAL A 22 16.36 -37.63 -6.36
CA VAL A 22 17.44 -38.28 -7.12
C VAL A 22 18.73 -38.11 -6.35
N ALA A 23 19.19 -39.16 -5.69
CA ALA A 23 20.52 -39.24 -5.11
C ALA A 23 21.45 -39.81 -6.16
N CYS A 24 22.42 -39.04 -6.64
CA CYS A 24 23.54 -39.53 -7.42
C CYS A 24 24.62 -40.03 -6.49
N THR A 25 24.76 -41.34 -6.37
CA THR A 25 25.96 -41.99 -5.81
C THR A 25 26.92 -42.28 -6.97
N GLY A 26 28.10 -41.68 -6.87
CA GLY A 26 29.20 -42.02 -7.77
C GLY A 26 29.82 -43.37 -7.42
N ASN A 27 30.23 -44.11 -8.44
CA ASN A 27 31.25 -45.15 -8.26
C ASN A 27 32.15 -45.16 -9.49
N GLY A 28 33.44 -44.95 -9.25
CA GLY A 28 34.48 -45.08 -10.20
C GLY A 28 34.92 -46.50 -10.42
N SER A 29 35.41 -46.79 -11.57
CA SER A 29 36.44 -47.85 -11.72
C SER A 29 37.32 -47.54 -12.94
N SER A 30 38.60 -47.54 -12.63
CA SER A 30 39.76 -47.53 -13.52
C SER A 30 39.83 -48.74 -14.46
N LEU A 31 40.42 -48.61 -15.60
CA LEU A 31 41.39 -49.56 -16.13
C LEU A 31 42.27 -48.97 -17.25
N GLU A 32 43.54 -49.09 -17.07
CA GLU A 32 44.72 -49.00 -17.92
C GLU A 32 44.54 -49.56 -19.33
N SER A 33 45.28 -49.27 -20.35
CA SER A 33 46.72 -49.07 -20.52
C SER A 33 47.06 -48.96 -22.03
N ASN A 34 48.26 -48.45 -22.18
CA ASN A 34 49.32 -48.73 -23.16
C ASN A 34 49.48 -47.89 -24.45
N ASN A 35 50.59 -47.13 -24.34
CA ASN A 35 51.77 -47.03 -25.19
C ASN A 35 51.66 -47.07 -26.72
N SER A 36 52.15 -46.02 -27.36
CA SER A 36 53.47 -46.03 -28.04
C SER A 36 53.80 -44.67 -28.67
N SER A 37 55.02 -44.23 -28.29
CA SER A 37 56.01 -43.36 -28.94
C SER A 37 55.79 -42.93 -30.42
N GLU A 38 56.02 -41.64 -30.75
CA GLU A 38 57.26 -41.08 -31.32
C GLU A 38 57.13 -39.59 -31.71
N SER A 39 58.17 -38.91 -31.29
CA SER A 39 58.91 -37.76 -31.86
C SER A 39 58.20 -36.58 -32.54
N GLY A 40 58.43 -35.42 -31.95
CA GLY A 40 59.08 -34.27 -32.56
C GLY A 40 58.24 -33.26 -33.33
N ASN A 41 57.91 -32.14 -32.71
CA ASN A 41 58.40 -30.81 -33.16
C ASN A 41 57.88 -29.74 -32.20
N GLN A 42 58.82 -28.88 -31.81
CA GLN A 42 58.50 -27.65 -31.07
C GLN A 42 57.84 -26.67 -32.03
N GLU A 43 56.61 -26.28 -31.71
CA GLU A 43 56.07 -24.98 -32.06
C GLU A 43 55.40 -24.37 -30.81
N SER A 44 55.89 -23.20 -30.47
CA SER A 44 55.39 -22.40 -29.39
C SER A 44 53.97 -21.91 -29.69
N ASN A 45 52.97 -22.53 -29.05
CA ASN A 45 51.64 -21.96 -29.00
C ASN A 45 51.42 -21.35 -27.61
N THR A 46 51.37 -20.03 -27.59
CA THR A 46 50.81 -19.28 -26.50
C THR A 46 49.33 -19.71 -26.40
N ALA A 47 49.03 -20.57 -25.41
CA ALA A 47 47.67 -20.84 -25.02
C ALA A 47 47.07 -19.56 -24.40
N THR A 48 46.24 -18.86 -25.12
CA THR A 48 45.26 -17.94 -24.55
C THR A 48 44.29 -18.80 -23.76
N ASP A 49 44.40 -18.78 -22.47
CA ASP A 49 43.42 -19.33 -21.52
C ASP A 49 42.12 -18.49 -21.66
N THR A 50 41.29 -18.85 -22.62
CA THR A 50 39.92 -18.35 -22.69
C THR A 50 39.15 -19.12 -21.60
N ASN A 51 39.06 -18.54 -20.43
CA ASN A 51 38.10 -18.95 -19.42
C ASN A 51 36.72 -18.76 -20.06
N GLU A 52 36.18 -19.76 -20.75
CA GLU A 52 34.80 -19.76 -21.18
C GLU A 52 33.94 -19.81 -19.91
N GLN A 53 33.45 -18.66 -19.48
CA GLN A 53 32.53 -18.54 -18.36
C GLN A 53 31.17 -19.11 -18.82
N ASN A 54 30.65 -20.09 -18.10
CA ASN A 54 29.33 -20.69 -18.43
C ASN A 54 28.24 -19.62 -18.37
N ALA A 55 27.31 -19.70 -19.28
CA ALA A 55 26.10 -18.86 -19.25
C ALA A 55 24.88 -19.74 -19.07
N TYR A 56 23.96 -19.31 -18.25
CA TYR A 56 22.74 -20.03 -17.92
C TYR A 56 21.50 -19.20 -18.23
N THR A 57 20.43 -19.88 -18.61
CA THR A 57 19.14 -19.24 -18.86
C THR A 57 18.24 -19.37 -17.65
N VAL A 58 17.66 -18.24 -17.23
CA VAL A 58 16.64 -18.14 -16.19
C VAL A 58 15.34 -17.72 -16.86
N LEU A 59 14.28 -18.50 -16.64
CA LEU A 59 12.93 -18.19 -17.09
C LEU A 59 12.07 -17.78 -15.88
N PHE A 60 11.54 -16.55 -15.90
CA PHE A 60 10.52 -16.09 -14.97
C PHE A 60 9.15 -16.26 -15.60
N SER A 61 8.23 -16.89 -14.88
CA SER A 61 6.90 -17.20 -15.38
C SER A 61 5.79 -16.89 -14.35
N CYS A 62 4.57 -16.74 -14.83
CA CYS A 62 3.36 -16.78 -14.02
C CYS A 62 2.19 -17.31 -14.85
N ASP A 63 1.10 -17.68 -14.18
CA ASP A 63 -0.17 -17.94 -14.88
C ASP A 63 -0.70 -16.61 -15.45
N THR A 64 -0.76 -16.53 -16.78
CA THR A 64 -1.16 -15.30 -17.49
C THR A 64 -2.62 -14.92 -17.31
N SER A 65 -3.46 -15.84 -16.81
CA SER A 65 -4.82 -15.54 -16.39
C SER A 65 -4.91 -14.83 -15.03
N LEU A 66 -3.85 -14.92 -14.22
CA LEU A 66 -3.79 -14.39 -12.85
C LEU A 66 -2.91 -13.14 -12.74
N GLY A 67 -2.00 -12.93 -13.71
CA GLY A 67 -1.07 -11.80 -13.67
C GLY A 67 -0.11 -11.79 -14.87
N LYS A 68 0.92 -10.97 -14.80
CA LYS A 68 1.98 -10.91 -15.80
C LYS A 68 3.33 -10.59 -15.17
N ILE A 69 4.40 -11.11 -15.75
CA ILE A 69 5.77 -10.74 -15.41
C ILE A 69 6.06 -9.33 -15.93
N ILE A 70 6.69 -8.52 -15.10
CA ILE A 70 7.21 -7.19 -15.40
C ILE A 70 8.74 -7.28 -15.40
N GLY A 71 9.37 -6.82 -16.48
CA GLY A 71 10.80 -7.00 -16.74
C GLY A 71 11.05 -8.08 -17.80
N GLU A 72 12.31 -8.44 -18.00
CA GLU A 72 12.72 -9.45 -18.99
C GLU A 72 12.50 -10.86 -18.42
N ALA A 73 11.50 -11.56 -18.96
CA ALA A 73 11.08 -12.86 -18.45
C ALA A 73 12.08 -13.99 -18.73
N GLU A 74 12.85 -13.93 -19.81
CA GLU A 74 13.91 -14.89 -20.14
C GLU A 74 15.25 -14.16 -20.21
N GLN A 75 16.19 -14.55 -19.37
CA GLN A 75 17.48 -13.89 -19.22
C GLN A 75 18.61 -14.91 -19.32
N THR A 76 19.63 -14.61 -20.10
CA THR A 76 20.89 -15.39 -20.15
C THR A 76 21.95 -14.63 -19.38
N VAL A 77 22.49 -15.25 -18.33
CA VAL A 77 23.38 -14.63 -17.33
C VAL A 77 24.61 -15.50 -17.12
N LEU A 78 25.79 -14.91 -16.97
CA LEU A 78 27.03 -15.63 -16.67
C LEU A 78 26.97 -16.25 -15.27
N GLU A 79 27.64 -17.37 -15.09
CA GLU A 79 27.73 -18.07 -13.81
C GLU A 79 28.24 -17.14 -12.70
N GLY A 80 27.48 -17.05 -11.60
CA GLY A 80 27.79 -16.20 -10.44
C GLY A 80 27.30 -14.75 -10.56
N GLU A 81 26.81 -14.31 -11.70
CA GLU A 81 26.19 -13.00 -11.87
C GLU A 81 24.70 -13.01 -11.50
N LYS A 82 24.11 -11.83 -11.39
CA LYS A 82 22.69 -11.65 -11.05
C LYS A 82 21.88 -11.33 -12.28
N THR A 83 20.64 -11.83 -12.29
CA THR A 83 19.62 -11.38 -13.25
C THR A 83 19.29 -9.89 -13.07
N SER A 84 18.80 -9.25 -14.13
CA SER A 84 18.07 -7.99 -13.99
C SER A 84 16.84 -8.20 -13.11
N PRO A 85 16.39 -7.18 -12.37
CA PRO A 85 15.19 -7.28 -11.54
C PRO A 85 13.95 -7.65 -12.34
N VAL A 86 13.14 -8.55 -11.78
CA VAL A 86 11.84 -8.96 -12.32
C VAL A 86 10.80 -8.85 -11.23
N SER A 87 9.67 -8.28 -11.56
CA SER A 87 8.51 -8.20 -10.67
C SER A 87 7.27 -8.83 -11.31
N VAL A 88 6.19 -8.94 -10.53
CA VAL A 88 4.93 -9.49 -11.01
C VAL A 88 3.79 -8.49 -10.81
N TYR A 89 3.04 -8.24 -11.87
CA TYR A 89 1.73 -7.60 -11.82
C TYR A 89 0.68 -8.68 -11.61
N VAL A 90 -0.24 -8.46 -10.68
CA VAL A 90 -1.30 -9.40 -10.33
C VAL A 90 -2.65 -8.82 -10.71
N ASN A 91 -3.48 -9.62 -11.38
CA ASN A 91 -4.84 -9.21 -11.74
C ASN A 91 -5.71 -9.03 -10.50
N TYR A 92 -6.73 -8.18 -10.62
CA TYR A 92 -7.74 -7.99 -9.58
C TYR A 92 -8.37 -9.32 -9.15
N GLY A 93 -8.61 -9.46 -7.85
CA GLY A 93 -9.14 -10.71 -7.26
C GLY A 93 -8.08 -11.78 -7.00
N TYR A 94 -6.81 -11.49 -7.25
CA TYR A 94 -5.69 -12.38 -6.99
C TYR A 94 -4.60 -11.67 -6.20
N ARG A 95 -3.66 -12.47 -5.66
CA ARG A 95 -2.54 -11.97 -4.87
C ARG A 95 -1.29 -12.79 -5.14
N PHE A 96 -0.16 -12.08 -5.23
CA PHE A 96 1.16 -12.70 -5.18
C PHE A 96 1.49 -13.09 -3.74
N ILE A 97 1.96 -14.31 -3.55
CA ILE A 97 2.36 -14.83 -2.23
C ILE A 97 3.84 -15.24 -2.19
N GLY A 98 4.54 -15.23 -3.30
CA GLY A 98 5.95 -15.57 -3.37
C GLY A 98 6.34 -16.17 -4.71
N TRP A 99 7.62 -16.45 -4.87
CA TRP A 99 8.20 -17.12 -6.00
C TRP A 99 8.47 -18.60 -5.66
N SER A 100 8.48 -19.46 -6.67
CA SER A 100 8.79 -20.90 -6.49
C SER A 100 10.18 -21.15 -5.90
N SER A 101 11.07 -20.16 -5.96
CA SER A 101 12.38 -20.13 -5.29
C SER A 101 12.30 -19.97 -3.77
N GLY A 102 11.11 -19.66 -3.22
CA GLY A 102 10.90 -19.35 -1.81
C GLY A 102 11.06 -17.86 -1.46
N ALA A 103 11.41 -17.00 -2.42
CA ALA A 103 11.44 -15.56 -2.21
C ALA A 103 10.00 -15.01 -2.08
N THR A 104 9.80 -14.08 -1.16
CA THR A 104 8.49 -13.46 -0.87
C THR A 104 8.38 -12.00 -1.33
N GLU A 105 9.49 -11.39 -1.69
CA GLU A 105 9.50 -10.02 -2.22
C GLU A 105 8.87 -9.99 -3.62
N PRO A 106 8.02 -9.01 -3.94
CA PRO A 106 7.38 -8.91 -5.26
C PRO A 106 8.38 -8.72 -6.40
N GLU A 107 9.52 -8.06 -6.15
CA GLU A 107 10.61 -7.90 -7.09
C GLU A 107 11.81 -8.73 -6.64
N ILE A 108 12.38 -9.50 -7.56
CA ILE A 108 13.56 -10.34 -7.29
C ILE A 108 14.63 -10.20 -8.35
N SER A 109 15.87 -10.43 -7.91
CA SER A 109 17.07 -10.62 -8.73
C SER A 109 17.85 -11.77 -8.13
N ILE A 110 18.18 -12.78 -8.92
CA ILE A 110 18.82 -14.00 -8.43
C ILE A 110 20.25 -14.16 -8.96
N THR A 111 21.11 -14.74 -8.14
CA THR A 111 22.46 -15.16 -8.59
C THR A 111 22.35 -16.51 -9.30
N VAL A 112 22.93 -16.62 -10.49
CA VAL A 112 22.73 -17.76 -11.39
C VAL A 112 23.88 -18.74 -11.29
N SER A 113 23.57 -20.04 -11.12
CA SER A 113 24.56 -21.15 -11.10
C SER A 113 24.17 -22.30 -12.01
N GLU A 114 22.93 -22.30 -12.51
CA GLU A 114 22.39 -23.32 -13.43
C GLU A 114 21.17 -22.76 -14.16
N ASN A 115 20.72 -23.44 -15.22
CA ASN A 115 19.44 -23.12 -15.84
C ASN A 115 18.30 -23.37 -14.88
N CYS A 116 17.41 -22.39 -14.71
CA CYS A 116 16.28 -22.55 -13.80
C CYS A 116 15.02 -21.82 -14.32
N GLU A 117 13.89 -22.29 -13.83
CA GLU A 117 12.58 -21.65 -14.02
C GLU A 117 12.05 -21.21 -12.65
N ILE A 118 11.63 -19.94 -12.54
CA ILE A 118 11.08 -19.36 -11.34
C ILE A 118 9.70 -18.82 -11.63
N SER A 119 8.70 -19.46 -11.05
CA SER A 119 7.30 -19.08 -11.25
C SER A 119 6.79 -18.22 -10.11
N ALA A 120 6.05 -17.17 -10.42
CA ALA A 120 5.29 -16.42 -9.44
C ALA A 120 4.09 -17.25 -8.97
N ILE A 121 3.93 -17.35 -7.64
CA ILE A 121 2.80 -18.04 -7.00
C ILE A 121 1.72 -17.00 -6.72
N ILE A 122 0.63 -17.09 -7.49
CA ILE A 122 -0.51 -16.18 -7.42
C ILE A 122 -1.73 -16.99 -6.99
N VAL A 123 -2.44 -16.52 -5.96
CA VAL A 123 -3.62 -17.19 -5.41
C VAL A 123 -4.83 -16.27 -5.46
N PRO A 124 -6.06 -16.80 -5.60
CA PRO A 124 -7.25 -15.98 -5.51
C PRO A 124 -7.36 -15.36 -4.11
N VAL A 125 -7.74 -14.09 -4.06
CA VAL A 125 -8.28 -13.47 -2.85
C VAL A 125 -9.69 -14.02 -2.67
N SER A 126 -10.12 -14.26 -1.42
CA SER A 126 -11.51 -14.67 -1.16
C SER A 126 -12.48 -13.68 -1.81
N ASP A 127 -13.47 -14.22 -2.51
CA ASP A 127 -14.51 -13.41 -3.16
C ASP A 127 -15.46 -12.74 -2.18
N SER A 128 -15.42 -13.14 -0.92
CA SER A 128 -16.22 -12.61 0.18
C SER A 128 -15.41 -11.66 1.07
N ILE A 129 -16.10 -10.75 1.75
CA ILE A 129 -15.48 -9.91 2.78
C ILE A 129 -15.04 -10.79 3.94
N PRO A 130 -13.74 -10.77 4.34
CA PRO A 130 -13.25 -11.53 5.48
C PRO A 130 -13.93 -11.13 6.78
N THR A 131 -14.00 -12.06 7.72
CA THR A 131 -14.50 -11.81 9.08
C THR A 131 -13.33 -11.63 10.03
N VAL A 132 -13.33 -10.53 10.80
CA VAL A 132 -12.41 -10.28 11.90
C VAL A 132 -13.19 -10.34 13.21
N SER A 133 -12.81 -11.26 14.09
CA SER A 133 -13.39 -11.42 15.42
C SER A 133 -12.37 -11.05 16.47
N ILE A 134 -12.71 -10.13 17.36
CA ILE A 134 -11.87 -9.64 18.45
C ILE A 134 -12.57 -9.94 19.77
N LEU A 135 -11.87 -10.62 20.66
CA LEU A 135 -12.37 -10.91 22.01
C LEU A 135 -11.43 -10.28 23.03
N THR A 136 -11.90 -9.25 23.72
CA THR A 136 -11.16 -8.59 24.80
C THR A 136 -11.16 -9.46 26.06
N ASP A 137 -10.14 -9.32 26.90
CA ASP A 137 -10.08 -10.02 28.20
C ASP A 137 -11.33 -9.70 29.03
N GLY A 138 -12.04 -10.73 29.47
CA GLY A 138 -13.28 -10.57 30.24
C GLY A 138 -14.43 -9.90 29.48
N LYS A 139 -14.35 -9.76 28.14
CA LYS A 139 -15.29 -9.02 27.30
C LYS A 139 -15.43 -7.55 27.72
N GLU A 140 -14.33 -6.95 28.17
CA GLU A 140 -14.29 -5.53 28.56
C GLU A 140 -14.57 -4.63 27.34
N GLU A 141 -15.36 -3.56 27.57
CA GLU A 141 -15.72 -2.59 26.54
C GLU A 141 -14.54 -1.65 26.22
N ILE A 142 -14.34 -1.36 24.93
CA ILE A 142 -13.26 -0.47 24.45
C ILE A 142 -13.74 0.98 24.55
N THR A 143 -13.35 1.69 25.61
CA THR A 143 -13.81 3.06 25.91
C THR A 143 -12.70 4.11 25.80
N SER A 144 -11.43 3.72 25.66
CA SER A 144 -10.28 4.63 25.67
C SER A 144 -9.60 4.71 24.31
N THR A 145 -9.15 5.92 23.92
CA THR A 145 -8.28 6.15 22.76
C THR A 145 -6.79 6.17 23.13
N SER A 146 -6.45 6.08 24.41
CA SER A 146 -5.06 6.09 24.93
C SER A 146 -4.65 4.76 25.54
N GLU A 147 -5.55 4.07 26.22
CA GLU A 147 -5.27 2.82 26.94
C GLU A 147 -5.65 1.61 26.11
N TYR A 148 -4.76 0.62 26.08
CA TYR A 148 -4.96 -0.63 25.38
C TYR A 148 -5.56 -1.70 26.29
N LEU A 149 -6.57 -2.42 25.81
CA LEU A 149 -7.05 -3.67 26.35
C LEU A 149 -6.33 -4.84 25.67
N ASN A 150 -6.00 -5.89 26.42
CA ASN A 150 -5.55 -7.12 25.80
C ASN A 150 -6.73 -7.83 25.11
N CYS A 151 -6.46 -8.49 24.02
CA CYS A 151 -7.46 -9.23 23.25
C CYS A 151 -6.82 -10.37 22.47
N VAL A 152 -7.65 -11.24 21.97
CA VAL A 152 -7.30 -12.19 20.92
C VAL A 152 -8.07 -11.85 19.66
N VAL A 153 -7.44 -12.11 18.51
CA VAL A 153 -7.98 -11.83 17.18
C VAL A 153 -8.06 -13.13 16.40
N SER A 154 -9.15 -13.33 15.71
CA SER A 154 -9.34 -14.44 14.76
C SER A 154 -9.78 -13.86 13.41
N ILE A 155 -9.26 -14.42 12.32
CA ILE A 155 -9.66 -14.11 10.96
C ILE A 155 -10.22 -15.35 10.30
N GLY A 156 -11.42 -15.24 9.77
CA GLY A 156 -12.11 -16.27 8.99
C GLY A 156 -12.67 -15.71 7.70
N ASN A 157 -13.30 -16.56 6.92
CA ASN A 157 -13.91 -16.21 5.64
C ASN A 157 -12.95 -15.48 4.69
N ALA A 158 -11.68 -15.90 4.72
CA ALA A 158 -10.60 -15.38 3.88
C ALA A 158 -9.89 -16.56 3.18
N ASN A 159 -8.88 -16.27 2.36
CA ASN A 159 -7.97 -17.29 1.89
C ASN A 159 -7.33 -18.00 3.11
N GLU A 160 -7.24 -19.32 3.09
CA GLU A 160 -6.76 -20.15 4.22
C GLU A 160 -5.42 -19.68 4.80
N ILE A 161 -4.53 -19.14 3.97
CA ILE A 161 -3.21 -18.64 4.41
C ILE A 161 -3.28 -17.40 5.32
N TYR A 162 -4.42 -16.70 5.33
CA TYR A 162 -4.67 -15.52 6.19
C TYR A 162 -5.66 -15.82 7.31
N CYS A 163 -6.24 -17.02 7.33
CA CYS A 163 -7.08 -17.46 8.43
C CYS A 163 -6.22 -17.88 9.62
N PHE A 164 -6.57 -17.39 10.79
CA PHE A 164 -5.96 -17.79 12.06
C PHE A 164 -6.96 -17.63 13.20
N GLU A 165 -6.69 -18.26 14.32
CA GLU A 165 -7.53 -18.20 15.50
C GLU A 165 -6.72 -17.77 16.73
N ASN A 166 -7.29 -16.88 17.54
CA ASN A 166 -6.80 -16.49 18.87
C ASN A 166 -5.37 -15.93 18.92
N GLU A 167 -4.95 -15.18 17.88
CA GLU A 167 -3.67 -14.46 17.93
C GLU A 167 -3.71 -13.33 18.94
N GLY A 168 -2.69 -13.26 19.80
CA GLY A 168 -2.57 -12.27 20.85
C GLY A 168 -2.36 -10.86 20.31
N ALA A 169 -3.15 -9.91 20.82
CA ALA A 169 -3.10 -8.52 20.43
C ALA A 169 -3.56 -7.59 21.55
N LYS A 170 -3.46 -6.30 21.28
CA LYS A 170 -4.03 -5.23 22.09
C LYS A 170 -4.88 -4.32 21.23
N ILE A 171 -5.99 -3.84 21.76
CA ILE A 171 -6.92 -2.96 21.05
C ILE A 171 -7.23 -1.71 21.87
N ARG A 172 -7.43 -0.59 21.20
CA ARG A 172 -7.96 0.66 21.77
C ARG A 172 -8.75 1.43 20.72
N GLY A 173 -9.50 2.40 21.15
CA GLY A 173 -10.08 3.40 20.26
C GLY A 173 -9.02 4.22 19.53
N ARG A 174 -9.42 4.86 18.43
CA ARG A 174 -8.60 5.82 17.67
C ARG A 174 -9.44 6.93 17.05
N GLY A 175 -8.72 7.91 16.49
CA GLY A 175 -9.33 9.06 15.84
C GLY A 175 -9.71 10.16 16.82
N ASN A 176 -9.99 11.32 16.28
CA ASN A 176 -10.46 12.50 17.00
C ASN A 176 -11.99 12.63 16.79
N THR A 177 -12.40 13.31 15.74
CA THR A 177 -13.82 13.47 15.39
C THR A 177 -14.52 12.14 15.15
N THR A 178 -13.84 11.18 14.51
CA THR A 178 -14.40 9.85 14.21
C THR A 178 -14.67 9.01 15.46
N TRP A 179 -14.03 9.31 16.59
CA TRP A 179 -14.31 8.66 17.87
C TRP A 179 -15.64 9.12 18.50
N GLU A 180 -16.14 10.27 18.10
CA GLU A 180 -17.42 10.80 18.58
C GLU A 180 -18.65 10.10 17.93
N TYR A 181 -18.47 9.44 16.79
CA TYR A 181 -19.56 8.70 16.13
C TYR A 181 -19.96 7.44 16.93
N GLU A 182 -21.16 6.93 16.67
CA GLU A 182 -21.65 5.70 17.30
C GLU A 182 -20.79 4.50 16.93
N LYS A 183 -20.47 4.34 15.64
CA LYS A 183 -19.56 3.30 15.13
C LYS A 183 -18.12 3.72 15.36
N LYS A 184 -17.44 3.07 16.30
CA LYS A 184 -16.11 3.46 16.79
C LYS A 184 -14.98 2.89 15.95
N PRO A 185 -13.97 3.70 15.54
CA PRO A 185 -12.76 3.20 14.91
C PRO A 185 -11.75 2.68 15.96
N TYR A 186 -10.95 1.69 15.57
CA TYR A 186 -10.00 1.04 16.48
C TYR A 186 -8.57 1.03 15.94
N ARG A 187 -7.61 0.97 16.88
CA ARG A 187 -6.22 0.61 16.61
C ARG A 187 -5.94 -0.75 17.24
N LEU A 188 -5.43 -1.65 16.42
CA LEU A 188 -5.06 -3.00 16.76
C LEU A 188 -3.55 -3.13 16.76
N LYS A 189 -2.97 -3.76 17.79
CA LYS A 189 -1.55 -4.00 17.89
C LYS A 189 -1.28 -5.45 18.28
N PHE A 190 -0.83 -6.26 17.34
CA PHE A 190 -0.48 -7.66 17.57
C PHE A 190 0.76 -7.81 18.43
N ASP A 191 0.85 -8.88 19.20
CA ASP A 191 2.03 -9.21 20.00
C ASP A 191 3.22 -9.58 19.11
N THR A 192 2.96 -10.22 17.96
CA THR A 192 3.93 -10.56 16.93
C THR A 192 3.61 -9.81 15.63
N LYS A 193 4.56 -9.73 14.69
CA LYS A 193 4.29 -9.18 13.36
C LYS A 193 3.49 -10.19 12.55
N ILE A 194 2.31 -9.81 12.11
CA ILE A 194 1.39 -10.63 11.30
C ILE A 194 1.19 -9.95 9.95
N ASP A 195 1.16 -10.76 8.90
CA ASP A 195 0.75 -10.35 7.57
C ASP A 195 -0.77 -10.47 7.46
N LEU A 196 -1.46 -9.35 7.42
CA LEU A 196 -2.89 -9.33 7.17
C LEU A 196 -3.15 -9.16 5.67
N PHE A 197 -3.66 -10.20 5.06
CA PHE A 197 -4.08 -10.20 3.66
C PHE A 197 -2.95 -9.93 2.64
N GLY A 198 -1.67 -10.23 2.97
CA GLY A 198 -0.49 -10.11 2.13
C GLY A 198 0.07 -8.68 2.01
N ASN A 199 -0.21 -7.87 3.00
CA ASN A 199 0.24 -6.48 3.05
C ASN A 199 1.56 -6.32 3.82
N GLY A 200 2.33 -7.41 3.91
CA GLY A 200 3.56 -7.46 4.68
C GLY A 200 3.34 -7.58 6.19
N LYS A 201 4.40 -7.96 6.90
CA LYS A 201 4.33 -8.25 8.33
C LYS A 201 4.48 -6.99 9.17
N ALA A 202 3.44 -6.62 9.91
CA ALA A 202 3.47 -5.52 10.87
C ALA A 202 2.72 -5.87 12.16
N LYS A 203 2.89 -5.04 13.21
CA LYS A 203 2.15 -5.18 14.46
C LYS A 203 0.93 -4.28 14.51
N ASP A 204 1.05 -3.07 14.00
CA ASP A 204 0.04 -2.01 14.13
C ASP A 204 -0.86 -1.95 12.89
N TRP A 205 -2.18 -2.06 13.12
CA TRP A 205 -3.23 -1.99 12.11
C TRP A 205 -4.35 -1.08 12.58
N VAL A 206 -5.09 -0.51 11.65
CA VAL A 206 -6.23 0.34 11.95
C VAL A 206 -7.51 -0.21 11.34
N LEU A 207 -8.60 -0.07 12.07
CA LEU A 207 -9.96 -0.42 11.66
C LEU A 207 -10.75 0.90 11.52
N LEU A 208 -10.91 1.35 10.28
CA LEU A 208 -11.65 2.56 9.94
C LEU A 208 -13.13 2.23 9.78
N THR A 209 -13.99 3.08 10.33
CA THR A 209 -15.45 2.88 10.29
C THR A 209 -16.07 3.35 9.00
N ASN A 210 -15.47 4.37 8.36
CA ASN A 210 -16.07 5.12 7.26
C ASN A 210 -17.51 5.61 7.57
N TYR A 211 -17.82 5.93 8.83
CA TYR A 211 -19.19 6.17 9.30
C TYR A 211 -19.88 7.35 8.61
N SER A 212 -19.16 8.45 8.40
CA SER A 212 -19.66 9.61 7.67
C SER A 212 -19.67 9.42 6.15
N ASP A 213 -18.93 8.46 5.65
CA ASP A 213 -18.92 8.06 4.25
C ASP A 213 -20.03 7.02 3.99
N LEU A 214 -21.22 7.47 3.60
CA LEU A 214 -22.37 6.59 3.36
C LEU A 214 -22.19 5.64 2.17
N SER A 215 -21.13 5.81 1.35
CA SER A 215 -20.70 4.81 0.36
C SER A 215 -19.78 3.74 0.96
N LEU A 216 -19.18 3.99 2.11
CA LEU A 216 -18.11 3.24 2.78
C LEU A 216 -16.83 3.09 1.93
N SER A 217 -16.72 3.74 0.75
CA SER A 217 -15.76 3.41 -0.30
C SER A 217 -14.64 4.42 -0.50
N ARG A 218 -14.74 5.67 -0.01
CA ARG A 218 -13.80 6.76 -0.35
C ARG A 218 -12.34 6.44 0.01
N ASN A 219 -12.09 5.98 1.23
CA ASN A 219 -10.75 5.54 1.62
C ASN A 219 -10.27 4.33 0.81
N PHE A 220 -11.16 3.36 0.54
CA PHE A 220 -10.84 2.19 -0.28
C PHE A 220 -10.43 2.58 -1.71
N LEU A 221 -11.22 3.44 -2.36
CA LEU A 221 -10.96 3.93 -3.72
C LEU A 221 -9.65 4.72 -3.79
N ALA A 222 -9.42 5.63 -2.83
CA ALA A 222 -8.21 6.45 -2.80
C ALA A 222 -6.95 5.61 -2.59
N GLN A 223 -6.97 4.66 -1.66
CA GLN A 223 -5.83 3.77 -1.42
C GLN A 223 -5.59 2.82 -2.61
N SER A 224 -6.66 2.32 -3.24
CA SER A 224 -6.55 1.50 -4.45
C SER A 224 -5.93 2.27 -5.62
N VAL A 225 -6.25 3.54 -5.80
CA VAL A 225 -5.59 4.40 -6.80
C VAL A 225 -4.15 4.69 -6.39
N THR A 226 -3.88 4.98 -5.11
CA THR A 226 -2.53 5.22 -4.59
C THR A 226 -1.59 4.04 -4.88
N SER A 227 -2.11 2.79 -4.80
CA SER A 227 -1.32 1.58 -5.05
C SER A 227 -0.78 1.43 -6.47
N LEU A 228 -1.30 2.21 -7.42
CA LEU A 228 -0.81 2.23 -8.81
C LEU A 228 0.53 2.94 -8.97
N PHE A 229 0.84 3.87 -8.06
CA PHE A 229 2.03 4.71 -8.15
C PHE A 229 3.23 4.08 -7.48
N GLY A 230 4.43 4.30 -8.05
CA GLY A 230 5.64 3.62 -7.58
C GLY A 230 6.29 4.24 -6.34
N THR A 231 6.06 5.53 -6.08
CA THR A 231 6.80 6.28 -5.06
C THR A 231 6.01 6.55 -3.78
N ILE A 232 4.68 6.44 -3.82
CA ILE A 232 3.78 6.81 -2.71
C ILE A 232 2.95 5.64 -2.16
N ASN A 233 3.18 4.42 -2.62
CA ASN A 233 2.36 3.23 -2.31
C ASN A 233 2.74 2.50 -1.02
N SER A 234 3.60 3.05 -0.19
CA SER A 234 4.22 2.35 0.96
C SER A 234 3.26 1.92 2.06
N CYS A 235 2.09 2.55 2.20
CA CYS A 235 1.11 2.28 3.26
C CYS A 235 -0.33 2.40 2.73
N CYS A 236 -0.57 1.86 1.54
CA CYS A 236 -1.87 2.00 0.88
C CYS A 236 -2.72 0.73 0.89
N SER A 237 -2.26 -0.32 1.53
CA SER A 237 -2.99 -1.58 1.58
C SER A 237 -4.23 -1.49 2.46
N VAL A 238 -5.36 -1.88 1.91
CA VAL A 238 -6.68 -1.82 2.56
C VAL A 238 -7.49 -3.07 2.25
N GLN A 239 -8.30 -3.51 3.21
CA GLN A 239 -9.24 -4.63 3.04
C GLN A 239 -10.52 -4.35 3.79
N PHE A 240 -11.68 -4.52 3.15
CA PHE A 240 -12.94 -4.55 3.88
C PHE A 240 -13.05 -5.82 4.72
N VAL A 241 -13.58 -5.69 5.93
CA VAL A 241 -13.82 -6.80 6.85
C VAL A 241 -15.17 -6.63 7.54
N GLU A 242 -15.86 -7.73 7.81
CA GLU A 242 -16.97 -7.76 8.76
C GLU A 242 -16.38 -7.88 10.17
N LEU A 243 -16.59 -6.87 11.00
CA LEU A 243 -16.01 -6.82 12.35
C LEU A 243 -16.98 -7.32 13.42
N TYR A 244 -16.49 -8.23 14.24
CA TYR A 244 -17.14 -8.65 15.49
C TYR A 244 -16.23 -8.31 16.67
N VAL A 245 -16.77 -7.68 17.71
CA VAL A 245 -16.08 -7.43 18.98
C VAL A 245 -16.92 -8.02 20.10
N ASN A 246 -16.29 -8.85 20.93
CA ASN A 246 -16.98 -9.56 22.01
C ASN A 246 -18.26 -10.28 21.56
N GLU A 247 -18.20 -10.90 20.36
CA GLU A 247 -19.29 -11.63 19.70
C GLU A 247 -20.40 -10.74 19.11
N GLU A 248 -20.32 -9.42 19.25
CA GLU A 248 -21.25 -8.47 18.66
C GLU A 248 -20.78 -8.04 17.28
N TYR A 249 -21.69 -8.12 16.27
CA TYR A 249 -21.45 -7.59 14.93
C TYR A 249 -21.44 -6.06 14.94
N LEU A 250 -20.34 -5.45 14.49
CA LEU A 250 -20.17 -4.00 14.44
C LEU A 250 -20.23 -3.41 13.02
N GLY A 251 -20.50 -4.23 12.01
CA GLY A 251 -20.60 -3.77 10.63
C GLY A 251 -19.36 -4.00 9.80
N VAL A 252 -19.34 -3.41 8.60
CA VAL A 252 -18.20 -3.44 7.69
C VAL A 252 -17.20 -2.36 8.07
N TYR A 253 -15.95 -2.74 8.29
CA TYR A 253 -14.81 -1.87 8.55
C TYR A 253 -13.80 -1.96 7.41
N LEU A 254 -12.97 -0.94 7.27
CA LEU A 254 -11.80 -0.99 6.42
C LEU A 254 -10.57 -1.19 7.32
N ILE A 255 -9.98 -2.41 7.27
CA ILE A 255 -8.69 -2.63 7.92
C ILE A 255 -7.59 -2.16 6.99
N CYS A 256 -6.64 -1.41 7.52
CA CYS A 256 -5.56 -0.83 6.75
C CYS A 256 -4.27 -0.73 7.56
N GLU A 257 -3.19 -0.50 6.85
CA GLU A 257 -1.89 -0.24 7.44
C GLU A 257 -1.88 1.06 8.24
N GLN A 258 -1.09 1.10 9.29
CA GLN A 258 -0.74 2.34 9.95
C GLN A 258 0.41 3.00 9.19
N ILE A 259 0.34 4.31 8.95
CA ILE A 259 1.49 5.04 8.42
C ILE A 259 2.57 5.10 9.50
N GLU A 260 3.63 4.33 9.30
CA GLU A 260 4.74 4.20 10.24
C GLU A 260 6.02 3.74 9.53
N VAL A 261 7.14 3.86 10.23
CA VAL A 261 8.45 3.38 9.74
C VAL A 261 8.59 1.90 10.06
N GLU A 262 8.44 1.06 9.06
CA GLU A 262 8.58 -0.40 9.14
C GLU A 262 9.04 -0.95 7.77
N LYS A 263 9.68 -2.12 7.74
CA LYS A 263 10.24 -2.73 6.52
C LYS A 263 9.20 -2.92 5.40
N SER A 264 7.96 -3.31 5.76
CA SER A 264 6.87 -3.52 4.80
C SER A 264 6.04 -2.25 4.54
N ARG A 265 6.46 -1.10 5.02
CA ARG A 265 5.77 0.19 4.95
C ARG A 265 6.76 1.29 4.51
N ILE A 266 6.93 2.35 5.29
CA ILE A 266 7.97 3.35 5.00
C ILE A 266 9.30 2.82 5.54
N GLU A 267 10.18 2.38 4.64
CA GLU A 267 11.50 1.85 5.01
C GLU A 267 12.53 2.97 4.95
N ILE A 268 12.94 3.47 6.10
CA ILE A 268 13.98 4.49 6.27
C ILE A 268 14.94 4.11 7.41
N THR A 269 16.12 4.64 7.37
CA THR A 269 17.19 4.39 8.34
C THR A 269 16.77 4.76 9.77
N LYS A 270 17.04 3.87 10.71
CA LYS A 270 16.88 4.12 12.15
C LYS A 270 18.26 4.14 12.80
N SER A 271 18.80 5.33 13.03
CA SER A 271 20.08 5.53 13.70
C SER A 271 19.96 6.56 14.83
N VAL A 272 21.04 6.74 15.59
CA VAL A 272 21.16 7.78 16.61
C VAL A 272 21.80 9.06 16.07
N ASP A 273 22.19 9.07 14.81
CA ASP A 273 22.76 10.24 14.17
C ASP A 273 21.68 11.28 13.87
N VAL A 274 22.04 12.54 13.85
CA VAL A 274 21.09 13.64 13.55
C VAL A 274 20.55 13.57 12.12
N ASP A 275 21.36 13.11 11.15
CA ASP A 275 20.88 12.75 9.79
C ASP A 275 20.46 11.27 9.77
N THR A 276 19.34 10.99 10.37
CA THR A 276 18.66 9.69 10.36
C THR A 276 17.47 9.73 9.41
N GLY A 277 16.66 8.66 9.38
CA GLY A 277 15.37 8.68 8.71
C GLY A 277 14.30 9.42 9.51
N TYR A 278 13.54 10.29 8.84
CA TYR A 278 12.45 11.05 9.44
C TYR A 278 11.12 10.75 8.73
N LEU A 279 10.08 10.50 9.53
CA LEU A 279 8.68 10.53 9.10
C LEU A 279 8.01 11.74 9.77
N ILE A 280 7.36 12.58 8.98
CA ILE A 280 6.83 13.87 9.40
C ILE A 280 5.40 14.00 8.90
N GLU A 281 4.54 14.60 9.70
CA GLU A 281 3.16 14.92 9.32
C GLU A 281 2.93 16.43 9.42
N LEU A 282 2.42 17.04 8.34
CA LEU A 282 1.76 18.34 8.45
C LEU A 282 0.48 18.13 9.26
N ASP A 283 0.43 18.71 10.45
CA ASP A 283 -0.69 18.51 11.37
C ASP A 283 -0.96 19.75 12.23
N ASN A 284 -2.04 20.46 11.91
CA ASN A 284 -2.47 21.64 12.68
C ASN A 284 -3.05 21.30 14.06
N ARG A 285 -3.35 20.02 14.34
CA ARG A 285 -3.76 19.55 15.68
C ARG A 285 -2.57 19.49 16.63
N LYS A 286 -1.35 19.28 16.09
CA LYS A 286 -0.08 19.20 16.80
C LYS A 286 -0.04 18.03 17.78
N ASP A 287 -0.47 16.87 17.31
CA ASP A 287 -0.49 15.63 18.08
C ASP A 287 0.91 15.03 18.20
N GLY A 288 1.73 15.59 19.11
CA GLY A 288 3.11 15.18 19.38
C GLY A 288 4.10 16.35 19.35
N ARG A 289 5.39 16.04 19.41
CA ARG A 289 6.46 17.04 19.26
C ARG A 289 6.46 17.60 17.84
N TYR A 290 6.42 18.92 17.73
CA TYR A 290 6.34 19.60 16.45
C TYR A 290 7.23 20.84 16.38
N PHE A 291 7.59 21.23 15.18
CA PHE A 291 8.16 22.53 14.84
C PHE A 291 7.30 23.25 13.81
N LYS A 292 7.63 24.50 13.51
CA LYS A 292 6.92 25.28 12.49
C LYS A 292 7.86 25.77 11.40
N ILE A 293 7.32 25.80 10.15
CA ILE A 293 7.88 26.57 9.05
C ILE A 293 6.82 27.59 8.65
N GLY A 294 7.15 28.88 8.85
CA GLY A 294 6.13 29.93 8.78
C GLY A 294 5.05 29.72 9.83
N SER A 295 3.80 29.60 9.41
CA SER A 295 2.65 29.31 10.28
C SER A 295 2.32 27.82 10.39
N THR A 296 2.84 26.98 9.48
CA THR A 296 2.47 25.56 9.33
C THR A 296 3.24 24.68 10.32
N PRO A 297 2.57 23.90 11.16
CA PRO A 297 3.19 22.95 12.08
C PRO A 297 3.47 21.61 11.37
N TYR A 298 4.60 21.00 11.75
CA TYR A 298 5.06 19.69 11.30
C TYR A 298 5.37 18.84 12.52
N VAL A 299 4.64 17.72 12.67
CA VAL A 299 4.79 16.78 13.79
C VAL A 299 5.78 15.69 13.38
N ILE A 300 6.74 15.39 14.25
CA ILE A 300 7.73 14.33 14.06
C ILE A 300 7.12 13.01 14.52
N LYS A 301 6.88 12.09 13.59
CA LYS A 301 6.33 10.74 13.85
C LYS A 301 7.44 9.70 14.03
N SER A 302 8.59 9.91 13.38
CA SER A 302 9.82 9.13 13.55
C SER A 302 11.02 10.04 13.30
N PRO A 303 12.13 9.87 14.07
CA PRO A 303 12.32 8.95 15.20
C PRO A 303 11.40 9.27 16.37
N SER A 304 11.24 8.30 17.32
CA SER A 304 10.44 8.53 18.52
C SER A 304 11.03 9.67 19.36
N THR A 305 10.27 10.73 19.56
CA THR A 305 10.69 11.92 20.32
C THR A 305 10.75 11.67 21.83
N ASP A 306 10.20 10.55 22.31
CA ASP A 306 10.27 10.10 23.70
C ASP A 306 11.54 9.25 23.97
N SER A 307 12.29 8.92 22.92
CA SER A 307 13.54 8.19 23.04
C SER A 307 14.64 9.08 23.64
N SER A 308 15.43 8.53 24.55
CA SER A 308 16.61 9.22 25.09
C SER A 308 17.70 9.50 24.03
N ALA A 309 17.63 8.85 22.87
CA ALA A 309 18.52 9.08 21.73
C ALA A 309 18.09 10.29 20.89
N TYR A 310 16.83 10.76 21.02
CA TYR A 310 16.35 11.96 20.34
C TYR A 310 16.79 13.22 21.08
N THR A 311 17.38 14.17 20.35
CA THR A 311 17.90 15.44 20.92
C THR A 311 17.29 16.63 20.16
N ASP A 312 17.47 17.84 20.71
CA ASP A 312 17.08 19.08 20.04
C ASP A 312 17.81 19.29 18.70
N GLU A 313 19.01 18.68 18.55
CA GLU A 313 19.77 18.72 17.29
C GLU A 313 19.06 17.95 16.17
N HIS A 314 18.35 16.87 16.47
CA HIS A 314 17.51 16.16 15.50
C HIS A 314 16.37 17.04 14.99
N GLU A 315 15.68 17.76 15.89
CA GLU A 315 14.61 18.68 15.49
C GLU A 315 15.14 19.83 14.65
N GLU A 316 16.26 20.43 15.06
CA GLU A 316 16.86 21.55 14.33
C GLU A 316 17.37 21.10 12.93
N PHE A 317 17.93 19.90 12.83
CA PHE A 317 18.34 19.31 11.54
C PHE A 317 17.16 19.17 10.58
N ILE A 318 16.10 18.47 10.99
CA ILE A 318 14.97 18.23 10.08
C ILE A 318 14.21 19.50 9.76
N LYS A 319 14.06 20.41 10.73
CA LYS A 319 13.47 21.73 10.53
C LYS A 319 14.26 22.57 9.55
N SER A 320 15.61 22.59 9.66
CA SER A 320 16.50 23.29 8.76
C SER A 320 16.41 22.72 7.35
N TYR A 321 16.40 21.38 7.21
CA TYR A 321 16.25 20.70 5.93
C TYR A 321 14.92 21.03 5.24
N LEU A 322 13.79 20.92 5.94
CA LEU A 322 12.49 21.27 5.40
C LEU A 322 12.41 22.76 5.05
N THR A 323 13.06 23.63 5.84
CA THR A 323 13.13 25.06 5.56
C THR A 323 13.90 25.32 4.26
N GLU A 324 15.01 24.61 4.03
CA GLU A 324 15.76 24.70 2.77
C GLU A 324 14.92 24.24 1.58
N CYS A 325 14.22 23.11 1.70
CA CYS A 325 13.27 22.65 0.69
C CYS A 325 12.22 23.72 0.39
N PHE A 326 11.66 24.34 1.43
CA PHE A 326 10.61 25.36 1.28
C PHE A 326 11.10 26.63 0.61
N ILE A 327 12.34 27.04 0.90
CA ILE A 327 13.00 28.16 0.20
C ILE A 327 13.24 27.79 -1.27
N ALA A 328 13.70 26.57 -1.54
CA ALA A 328 13.97 26.12 -2.90
C ALA A 328 12.72 26.12 -3.79
N ILE A 329 11.59 25.56 -3.31
CA ILE A 329 10.33 25.54 -4.09
C ILE A 329 9.75 26.93 -4.32
N GLY A 330 10.05 27.89 -3.45
CA GLY A 330 9.69 29.31 -3.64
C GLY A 330 10.64 30.08 -4.56
N GLY A 331 11.78 29.50 -4.96
CA GLY A 331 12.77 30.06 -5.86
C GLY A 331 12.47 29.79 -7.34
N ASN A 332 13.50 29.91 -8.18
CA ASN A 332 13.41 29.67 -9.63
C ASN A 332 14.42 28.61 -10.11
N ASP A 333 15.12 27.95 -9.20
CA ASP A 333 16.14 26.92 -9.52
C ASP A 333 15.53 25.52 -9.35
N TYR A 334 15.01 24.95 -10.45
CA TYR A 334 14.38 23.64 -10.41
C TYR A 334 15.37 22.51 -10.15
N ASP A 335 16.63 22.64 -10.60
CA ASP A 335 17.68 21.65 -10.30
C ASP A 335 17.97 21.62 -8.79
N LYS A 336 17.96 22.77 -8.12
CA LYS A 336 18.06 22.83 -6.66
C LYS A 336 16.88 22.14 -5.98
N ILE A 337 15.65 22.32 -6.48
CA ILE A 337 14.46 21.60 -5.98
C ILE A 337 14.67 20.09 -6.12
N CYS A 338 15.04 19.63 -7.32
CA CYS A 338 15.28 18.21 -7.60
C CYS A 338 16.43 17.61 -6.75
N SER A 339 17.39 18.42 -6.29
CA SER A 339 18.46 17.96 -5.40
C SER A 339 18.00 17.69 -3.97
N LEU A 340 16.94 18.35 -3.52
CA LEU A 340 16.42 18.27 -2.15
C LEU A 340 15.14 17.44 -2.04
N ILE A 341 14.31 17.46 -3.07
CA ILE A 341 12.96 16.88 -3.07
C ILE A 341 12.88 15.80 -4.15
N ASP A 342 12.23 14.69 -3.84
CA ASP A 342 11.76 13.75 -4.83
C ASP A 342 10.47 14.29 -5.46
N VAL A 343 10.62 15.06 -6.55
CA VAL A 343 9.51 15.74 -7.22
C VAL A 343 8.49 14.80 -7.80
N GLU A 344 8.90 13.56 -8.12
CA GLU A 344 8.01 12.51 -8.64
C GLU A 344 6.98 12.09 -7.59
N SER A 345 7.42 11.82 -6.35
CA SER A 345 6.51 11.48 -5.26
C SER A 345 5.52 12.61 -4.95
N PHE A 346 5.95 13.87 -5.05
CA PHE A 346 5.06 15.01 -4.86
C PHE A 346 4.05 15.15 -6.01
N ALA A 347 4.44 14.87 -7.27
CA ALA A 347 3.52 14.88 -8.39
C ALA A 347 2.47 13.77 -8.30
N GLU A 348 2.89 12.55 -7.94
CA GLU A 348 1.99 11.40 -7.74
C GLU A 348 1.02 11.66 -6.57
N SER A 349 1.53 12.15 -5.45
CA SER A 349 0.72 12.52 -4.28
C SER A 349 -0.28 13.63 -4.62
N TYR A 350 0.15 14.67 -5.36
CA TYR A 350 -0.74 15.74 -5.83
C TYR A 350 -1.89 15.20 -6.67
N ILE A 351 -1.61 14.31 -7.63
CA ILE A 351 -2.64 13.71 -8.49
C ILE A 351 -3.70 13.00 -7.66
N VAL A 352 -3.31 12.21 -6.65
CA VAL A 352 -4.26 11.50 -5.79
C VAL A 352 -5.09 12.49 -4.96
N TYR A 353 -4.45 13.44 -4.27
CA TYR A 353 -5.17 14.41 -3.45
C TYR A 353 -6.11 15.31 -4.26
N GLU A 354 -5.73 15.68 -5.48
CA GLU A 354 -6.58 16.50 -6.34
C GLU A 354 -7.72 15.70 -6.94
N LEU A 355 -7.47 14.46 -7.42
CA LEU A 355 -8.48 13.58 -7.97
C LEU A 355 -9.61 13.32 -6.97
N PHE A 356 -9.27 13.14 -5.70
CA PHE A 356 -10.22 12.87 -4.62
C PHE A 356 -10.73 14.12 -3.93
N ASN A 357 -10.17 15.30 -4.20
CA ASN A 357 -10.45 16.54 -3.46
C ASN A 357 -10.40 16.31 -1.93
N GLY A 358 -9.27 15.74 -1.47
CA GLY A 358 -9.04 15.47 -0.04
C GLY A 358 -9.06 16.75 0.78
N VAL A 359 -10.09 16.90 1.65
CA VAL A 359 -10.37 18.17 2.33
C VAL A 359 -9.24 18.62 3.23
N ASP A 360 -8.61 17.68 3.94
CA ASP A 360 -7.67 18.00 5.02
C ASP A 360 -6.20 18.06 4.55
N VAL A 361 -5.90 17.95 3.25
CA VAL A 361 -4.54 17.91 2.67
C VAL A 361 -3.62 19.08 3.08
N GLY A 362 -4.17 20.23 3.38
CA GLY A 362 -3.43 21.40 3.86
C GLY A 362 -3.57 21.65 5.36
N TYR A 363 -4.35 20.81 6.07
CA TYR A 363 -4.64 20.98 7.47
C TYR A 363 -4.00 19.91 8.35
N SER A 364 -4.11 18.64 7.98
CA SER A 364 -3.55 17.48 8.69
C SER A 364 -3.41 16.29 7.75
N SER A 365 -2.80 15.21 8.23
CA SER A 365 -2.73 13.91 7.53
C SER A 365 -1.94 13.95 6.21
N PHE A 366 -1.11 14.99 6.00
CA PHE A 366 -0.17 15.03 4.90
C PHE A 366 1.21 14.59 5.39
N PHE A 367 1.59 13.38 5.01
CA PHE A 367 2.84 12.76 5.43
C PHE A 367 3.97 13.00 4.45
N MET A 368 5.18 13.13 4.98
CA MET A 368 6.43 13.21 4.23
C MET A 368 7.50 12.41 4.96
N TYR A 369 8.46 11.90 4.22
CA TYR A 369 9.58 11.21 4.83
C TYR A 369 10.91 11.55 4.13
N LYS A 370 12.00 11.42 4.87
CA LYS A 370 13.37 11.60 4.37
C LYS A 370 14.22 10.50 4.97
N ASP A 371 14.98 9.80 4.14
CA ASP A 371 15.99 8.88 4.65
C ASP A 371 17.31 9.59 4.96
N ALA A 372 18.22 8.96 5.70
CA ALA A 372 19.56 9.47 5.97
C ALA A 372 20.30 9.77 4.66
N GLY A 373 20.82 10.99 4.53
CA GLY A 373 21.46 11.46 3.30
C GLY A 373 20.55 11.56 2.08
N GLY A 374 19.24 11.20 2.21
CA GLY A 374 18.29 11.17 1.12
C GLY A 374 17.53 12.47 0.90
N LYS A 375 16.66 12.48 -0.12
CA LYS A 375 15.73 13.58 -0.43
C LYS A 375 14.47 13.50 0.42
N LEU A 376 13.71 14.59 0.43
CA LEU A 376 12.35 14.62 0.97
C LEU A 376 11.38 14.00 -0.02
N HIS A 377 10.59 13.03 0.41
CA HIS A 377 9.52 12.40 -0.35
C HIS A 377 8.16 12.77 0.21
N ALA A 378 7.16 12.89 -0.66
CA ALA A 378 5.77 12.80 -0.22
C ALA A 378 5.50 11.36 0.23
N GLY A 379 4.79 11.20 1.35
CA GLY A 379 4.36 9.89 1.85
C GLY A 379 3.06 9.43 1.18
N SER A 380 2.60 8.25 1.58
CA SER A 380 1.29 7.75 1.14
C SER A 380 0.17 8.71 1.51
N PRO A 381 -0.69 9.06 0.56
CA PRO A 381 -1.90 9.83 0.85
C PRO A 381 -2.80 9.12 1.85
N TRP A 382 -3.47 9.90 2.70
CA TRP A 382 -4.22 9.39 3.83
C TRP A 382 -5.45 10.24 4.13
N ASP A 383 -6.49 9.64 4.76
CA ASP A 383 -7.63 10.34 5.36
C ASP A 383 -8.62 10.92 4.33
N PHE A 384 -9.21 10.05 3.51
CA PHE A 384 -10.14 10.42 2.44
C PHE A 384 -11.63 10.25 2.82
N ASP A 385 -11.97 10.02 4.09
CA ASP A 385 -13.36 9.98 4.53
C ASP A 385 -14.07 11.32 4.32
N ARG A 386 -13.29 12.42 4.31
CA ARG A 386 -13.74 13.75 3.89
C ARG A 386 -13.18 14.08 2.51
N SER A 387 -13.84 13.57 1.49
CA SER A 387 -13.50 13.77 0.08
C SER A 387 -14.73 13.59 -0.81
N LEU A 388 -14.60 13.76 -2.11
CA LEU A 388 -15.67 13.51 -3.10
C LEU A 388 -17.01 14.08 -2.64
N GLY A 389 -17.04 15.37 -2.28
CA GLY A 389 -18.26 16.08 -1.87
C GLY A 389 -18.62 16.03 -0.39
N ILE A 390 -17.94 15.22 0.44
CA ILE A 390 -18.04 15.29 1.92
C ILE A 390 -17.08 16.37 2.42
N VAL A 391 -17.53 17.59 2.53
CA VAL A 391 -16.64 18.75 2.72
C VAL A 391 -16.88 19.52 4.04
N GLY A 392 -18.00 19.31 4.72
CA GLY A 392 -18.34 20.05 5.93
C GLY A 392 -18.32 21.57 5.70
N HIS A 393 -17.42 22.27 6.38
CA HIS A 393 -17.26 23.73 6.23
C HIS A 393 -16.39 24.12 5.01
N SER A 394 -15.67 23.18 4.41
CA SER A 394 -14.71 23.42 3.31
C SER A 394 -15.39 23.39 1.94
N LYS A 395 -16.43 24.22 1.74
CA LYS A 395 -17.30 24.20 0.55
C LYS A 395 -16.55 24.36 -0.79
N GLY A 396 -15.34 24.94 -0.78
CA GLY A 396 -14.49 25.04 -1.97
C GLY A 396 -13.98 23.69 -2.49
N ALA A 397 -13.94 22.64 -1.66
CA ALA A 397 -13.58 21.28 -2.07
C ALA A 397 -14.75 20.49 -2.68
N LYS A 398 -15.98 21.05 -2.70
CA LYS A 398 -17.18 20.31 -3.14
C LYS A 398 -17.21 20.06 -4.65
N PRO A 399 -16.89 21.03 -5.54
CA PRO A 399 -16.91 20.78 -6.97
C PRO A 399 -15.80 19.81 -7.39
N TYR A 400 -16.12 18.86 -8.27
CA TYR A 400 -15.13 17.93 -8.84
C TYR A 400 -14.06 18.62 -9.70
N ASP A 401 -14.33 19.84 -10.15
CA ASP A 401 -13.45 20.71 -10.96
C ASP A 401 -12.73 21.78 -10.13
N ALA A 402 -12.70 21.66 -8.81
CA ALA A 402 -11.87 22.48 -7.94
C ALA A 402 -10.43 21.95 -7.89
N LEU A 403 -9.43 22.84 -8.00
CA LEU A 403 -8.03 22.51 -7.72
C LEU A 403 -7.75 22.72 -6.22
N TRP A 404 -8.40 21.92 -5.39
CA TRP A 404 -8.41 22.09 -3.93
C TRP A 404 -7.05 21.83 -3.28
N ALA A 405 -6.38 20.74 -3.64
CA ALA A 405 -5.10 20.40 -3.07
C ALA A 405 -4.03 21.44 -3.43
N LYS A 406 -4.05 21.95 -4.66
CA LYS A 406 -3.22 23.06 -5.11
C LYS A 406 -3.40 24.31 -4.24
N GLU A 407 -4.64 24.67 -3.91
CA GLU A 407 -4.94 25.89 -3.17
C GLU A 407 -4.65 25.76 -1.66
N GLN A 408 -4.81 24.57 -1.09
CA GLN A 408 -4.74 24.39 0.36
C GLN A 408 -3.38 23.88 0.84
N ASN A 409 -2.67 23.09 0.06
CA ASN A 409 -1.37 22.58 0.46
C ASN A 409 -0.24 23.47 -0.07
N THR A 410 0.53 24.07 0.82
CA THR A 410 1.60 24.99 0.47
C THR A 410 2.72 24.37 -0.35
N TRP A 411 2.99 23.06 -0.23
CA TRP A 411 3.97 22.36 -1.07
C TRP A 411 3.49 22.32 -2.52
N PHE A 412 2.26 21.87 -2.74
CA PHE A 412 1.67 21.80 -4.09
C PHE A 412 1.51 23.18 -4.70
N TYR A 413 1.08 24.18 -3.90
CA TYR A 413 0.94 25.56 -4.36
C TYR A 413 2.24 26.11 -4.97
N TRP A 414 3.38 25.91 -4.30
CA TRP A 414 4.65 26.40 -4.77
C TRP A 414 5.25 25.54 -5.89
N LEU A 415 5.19 24.22 -5.81
CA LEU A 415 5.70 23.33 -6.85
C LEU A 415 4.98 23.53 -8.18
N LEU A 416 3.66 23.72 -8.19
CA LEU A 416 2.87 23.97 -9.40
C LEU A 416 3.10 25.34 -10.04
N ARG A 417 3.96 26.19 -9.50
CA ARG A 417 4.43 27.42 -10.15
C ARG A 417 5.61 27.18 -11.09
N HIS A 418 6.24 26.01 -11.01
CA HIS A 418 7.30 25.59 -11.91
C HIS A 418 6.72 24.86 -13.12
N GLU A 419 7.14 25.27 -14.31
CA GLU A 419 6.65 24.71 -15.58
C GLU A 419 7.04 23.23 -15.71
N GLU A 420 8.24 22.88 -15.23
CA GLU A 420 8.77 21.52 -15.21
C GLU A 420 7.93 20.61 -14.33
N PHE A 421 7.47 21.08 -13.16
CA PHE A 421 6.62 20.28 -12.29
C PHE A 421 5.21 20.12 -12.87
N ASN A 422 4.63 21.17 -13.50
CA ASN A 422 3.36 21.04 -14.22
C ASN A 422 3.47 20.02 -15.37
N SER A 423 4.58 20.04 -16.13
CA SER A 423 4.83 19.08 -17.19
C SER A 423 4.91 17.65 -16.64
N LEU A 424 5.63 17.45 -15.53
CA LEU A 424 5.70 16.14 -14.85
C LEU A 424 4.32 15.64 -14.41
N VAL A 425 3.47 16.49 -13.84
CA VAL A 425 2.08 16.13 -13.50
C VAL A 425 1.30 15.70 -14.74
N GLY A 426 1.44 16.41 -15.87
CA GLY A 426 0.81 16.06 -17.14
C GLY A 426 1.30 14.73 -17.70
N GLU A 427 2.60 14.47 -17.65
CA GLU A 427 3.21 13.18 -18.06
C GLU A 427 2.66 12.02 -17.21
N LYS A 428 2.65 12.17 -15.88
CA LYS A 428 2.10 11.17 -14.96
C LYS A 428 0.60 10.93 -15.22
N LEU A 429 -0.20 11.98 -15.40
CA LEU A 429 -1.62 11.83 -15.74
C LEU A 429 -1.82 11.12 -17.07
N THR A 430 -1.01 11.42 -18.09
CA THR A 430 -1.07 10.74 -19.38
C THR A 430 -0.80 9.23 -19.23
N GLU A 431 0.17 8.86 -18.40
CA GLU A 431 0.52 7.46 -18.14
C GLU A 431 -0.52 6.75 -17.28
N TYR A 432 -0.97 7.39 -16.19
CA TYR A 432 -1.75 6.70 -15.15
C TYR A 432 -3.26 6.83 -15.34
N ALA A 433 -3.81 7.80 -16.08
CA ALA A 433 -5.25 7.95 -16.24
C ALA A 433 -5.97 6.70 -16.76
N PRO A 434 -5.44 5.97 -17.77
CA PRO A 434 -6.05 4.69 -18.18
C PRO A 434 -6.03 3.64 -17.07
N LYS A 435 -4.91 3.52 -16.34
CA LYS A 435 -4.74 2.59 -15.23
C LYS A 435 -5.67 2.94 -14.05
N ILE A 436 -5.85 4.23 -13.79
CA ILE A 436 -6.80 4.74 -12.77
C ILE A 436 -8.23 4.37 -13.13
N LYS A 437 -8.65 4.58 -14.39
CA LYS A 437 -9.99 4.20 -14.86
C LYS A 437 -10.24 2.70 -14.70
N GLU A 438 -9.27 1.88 -15.08
CA GLU A 438 -9.33 0.42 -14.93
C GLU A 438 -9.45 0.03 -13.46
N LYS A 439 -8.56 0.56 -12.60
CA LYS A 439 -8.56 0.28 -11.16
C LYS A 439 -9.87 0.69 -10.48
N LEU A 440 -10.42 1.85 -10.82
CA LEU A 440 -11.70 2.29 -10.29
C LEU A 440 -12.85 1.36 -10.72
N ASN A 441 -12.85 0.88 -11.96
CA ASN A 441 -13.85 -0.10 -12.40
C ASN A 441 -13.75 -1.41 -11.62
N GLU A 442 -12.54 -1.95 -11.43
CA GLU A 442 -12.29 -3.13 -10.57
C GLU A 442 -12.83 -2.91 -9.15
N CYS A 443 -12.57 -1.75 -8.57
CA CYS A 443 -13.06 -1.40 -7.23
C CYS A 443 -14.58 -1.38 -7.17
N TYR A 444 -15.25 -0.79 -8.15
CA TYR A 444 -16.73 -0.76 -8.20
C TYR A 444 -17.31 -2.15 -8.44
N GLU A 445 -16.70 -2.99 -9.26
CA GLU A 445 -17.11 -4.39 -9.41
C GLU A 445 -16.99 -5.15 -8.10
N TYR A 446 -15.90 -4.97 -7.35
CA TYR A 446 -15.72 -5.56 -6.02
C TYR A 446 -16.81 -5.07 -5.04
N LEU A 447 -17.11 -3.78 -5.00
CA LEU A 447 -18.13 -3.21 -4.14
C LEU A 447 -19.49 -3.83 -4.44
N TYR A 448 -19.93 -3.88 -5.70
CA TYR A 448 -21.22 -4.46 -6.09
C TYR A 448 -21.28 -5.97 -5.90
N LYS A 449 -20.19 -6.68 -6.09
CA LYS A 449 -20.11 -8.12 -5.80
C LYS A 449 -20.35 -8.44 -4.33
N ASN A 450 -19.94 -7.55 -3.44
CA ASN A 450 -20.06 -7.71 -1.98
C ASN A 450 -21.21 -6.87 -1.39
N ARG A 451 -22.16 -6.44 -2.19
CA ARG A 451 -23.27 -5.56 -1.84
C ARG A 451 -24.00 -5.96 -0.55
N GLU A 452 -24.29 -7.25 -0.39
CA GLU A 452 -25.03 -7.77 0.76
C GLU A 452 -24.36 -7.41 2.10
N ALA A 453 -23.02 -7.44 2.16
CA ALA A 453 -22.30 -7.07 3.37
C ALA A 453 -22.42 -5.57 3.68
N PHE A 454 -22.41 -4.72 2.64
CA PHE A 454 -22.59 -3.28 2.81
C PHE A 454 -24.04 -2.94 3.21
N GLU A 455 -25.03 -3.59 2.63
CA GLU A 455 -26.43 -3.45 3.04
C GLU A 455 -26.63 -3.88 4.50
N LYS A 456 -26.08 -5.03 4.90
CA LYS A 456 -26.10 -5.51 6.29
C LYS A 456 -25.44 -4.51 7.26
N ASN A 457 -24.38 -3.79 6.83
CA ASN A 457 -23.82 -2.70 7.64
C ASN A 457 -24.86 -1.62 7.94
N PHE A 458 -25.70 -1.27 6.97
CA PHE A 458 -26.73 -0.25 7.15
C PHE A 458 -28.00 -0.77 7.82
N GLU A 459 -28.20 -2.09 7.90
CA GLU A 459 -29.19 -2.68 8.82
C GLU A 459 -28.77 -2.49 10.29
N LYS A 460 -27.45 -2.58 10.57
CA LYS A 460 -26.89 -2.31 11.92
C LYS A 460 -26.87 -0.80 12.23
N TRP A 461 -26.46 0.01 11.25
CA TRP A 461 -26.31 1.46 11.36
C TRP A 461 -27.28 2.13 10.39
N ASP A 462 -28.51 2.39 10.85
CA ASP A 462 -29.61 2.97 10.04
C ASP A 462 -29.41 4.48 9.85
N ILE A 463 -28.41 4.84 9.02
CA ILE A 463 -28.01 6.23 8.77
C ILE A 463 -28.19 6.67 7.31
N LEU A 464 -28.59 5.78 6.39
CA LEU A 464 -28.88 6.14 5.00
C LEU A 464 -30.10 7.09 4.96
N GLY A 465 -29.98 8.18 4.20
CA GLY A 465 -31.01 9.20 4.12
C GLY A 465 -31.11 10.10 5.36
N THR A 466 -30.19 9.96 6.33
CA THR A 466 -30.13 10.82 7.52
C THR A 466 -28.93 11.75 7.44
N PHE A 467 -28.98 12.85 8.20
CA PHE A 467 -27.84 13.75 8.29
C PHE A 467 -26.77 13.17 9.21
N VAL A 468 -25.60 12.89 8.66
CA VAL A 468 -24.38 12.54 9.40
C VAL A 468 -23.34 13.59 9.09
N TRP A 469 -22.96 14.38 10.10
CA TRP A 469 -21.89 15.38 9.91
C TRP A 469 -20.59 14.69 9.46
N PRO A 470 -19.87 15.21 8.44
CA PRO A 470 -19.97 16.51 7.81
C PRO A 470 -20.69 16.51 6.43
N ASN A 471 -21.60 15.59 6.18
CA ASN A 471 -22.33 15.52 4.91
C ASN A 471 -23.16 16.80 4.67
N ASP A 472 -23.38 17.11 3.40
CA ASP A 472 -24.35 18.11 2.96
C ASP A 472 -25.73 17.50 2.77
N ASP A 473 -26.78 18.32 2.78
CA ASP A 473 -28.18 17.90 2.52
C ASP A 473 -28.33 17.15 1.21
N GLU A 474 -27.55 17.49 0.18
CA GLU A 474 -27.53 16.79 -1.11
C GLU A 474 -27.17 15.30 -0.95
N LEU A 475 -26.12 14.99 -0.16
CA LEU A 475 -25.71 13.62 0.09
C LEU A 475 -26.73 12.84 0.95
N THR A 476 -27.48 13.54 1.81
CA THR A 476 -28.56 12.92 2.59
C THR A 476 -29.74 12.52 1.75
N THR A 477 -29.95 13.15 0.57
CA THR A 477 -31.01 12.73 -0.36
C THR A 477 -30.71 11.41 -1.05
N LEU A 478 -29.46 10.98 -1.08
CA LEU A 478 -29.01 9.68 -1.61
C LEU A 478 -29.25 8.59 -0.56
N ASN A 479 -30.50 8.15 -0.44
CA ASN A 479 -31.00 7.33 0.67
C ASN A 479 -30.78 5.82 0.50
N THR A 480 -29.98 5.39 -0.47
CA THR A 480 -29.57 4.00 -0.64
C THR A 480 -28.06 3.92 -0.81
N TRP A 481 -27.47 2.79 -0.43
CA TRP A 481 -26.04 2.57 -0.61
C TRP A 481 -25.60 2.67 -2.07
N ASP A 482 -26.39 2.13 -3.02
CA ASP A 482 -26.10 2.23 -4.45
C ASP A 482 -26.01 3.67 -4.93
N LEU A 483 -26.93 4.54 -4.51
CA LEU A 483 -26.90 5.95 -4.88
C LEU A 483 -25.66 6.65 -4.34
N GLN A 484 -25.22 6.29 -3.14
CA GLN A 484 -23.97 6.82 -2.55
C GLN A 484 -22.73 6.34 -3.34
N VAL A 485 -22.68 5.06 -3.72
CA VAL A 485 -21.58 4.51 -4.54
C VAL A 485 -21.57 5.12 -5.93
N GLU A 486 -22.72 5.24 -6.59
CA GLU A 486 -22.84 5.84 -7.92
C GLU A 486 -22.45 7.32 -7.91
N TYR A 487 -22.75 8.05 -6.84
CA TYR A 487 -22.29 9.43 -6.65
C TYR A 487 -20.75 9.49 -6.65
N THR A 488 -20.06 8.62 -5.90
CA THR A 488 -18.59 8.59 -5.88
C THR A 488 -18.02 8.26 -7.26
N ARG A 489 -18.66 7.35 -8.00
CA ARG A 489 -18.25 6.95 -9.35
C ARG A 489 -18.32 8.12 -10.32
N ASN A 490 -19.46 8.81 -10.33
CA ASN A 490 -19.68 9.97 -11.20
C ASN A 490 -18.71 11.11 -10.85
N TYR A 491 -18.50 11.36 -9.56
CA TYR A 491 -17.56 12.39 -9.10
C TYR A 491 -16.15 12.10 -9.61
N LEU A 492 -15.62 10.89 -9.38
CA LEU A 492 -14.26 10.52 -9.78
C LEU A 492 -14.05 10.54 -11.30
N ASN A 493 -15.03 10.08 -12.08
CA ASN A 493 -14.94 10.16 -13.54
C ASN A 493 -14.82 11.60 -14.00
N ASN A 494 -15.68 12.49 -13.49
CA ASN A 494 -15.66 13.91 -13.83
C ASN A 494 -14.37 14.60 -13.36
N SER A 495 -13.90 14.30 -12.15
CA SER A 495 -12.66 14.84 -11.60
C SER A 495 -11.44 14.40 -12.42
N LEU A 496 -11.36 13.13 -12.81
CA LEU A 496 -10.27 12.63 -13.64
C LEU A 496 -10.27 13.29 -15.03
N ASP A 497 -11.42 13.40 -15.67
CA ASP A 497 -11.55 14.07 -16.97
C ASP A 497 -11.19 15.57 -16.88
N PHE A 498 -11.53 16.23 -15.78
CA PHE A 498 -11.11 17.59 -15.49
C PHE A 498 -9.59 17.72 -15.35
N LEU A 499 -8.94 16.84 -14.60
CA LEU A 499 -7.49 16.85 -14.42
C LEU A 499 -6.75 16.59 -15.74
N ILE A 500 -7.23 15.62 -16.55
CA ILE A 500 -6.67 15.35 -17.88
C ILE A 500 -6.78 16.62 -18.75
N THR A 501 -7.94 17.27 -18.78
CA THR A 501 -8.14 18.50 -19.56
C THR A 501 -7.22 19.63 -19.09
N THR A 502 -6.99 19.73 -17.78
CA THR A 502 -6.19 20.79 -17.17
C THR A 502 -4.69 20.61 -17.44
N TYR A 503 -4.16 19.40 -17.33
CA TYR A 503 -2.72 19.14 -17.38
C TYR A 503 -2.25 18.47 -18.66
N CYS A 504 -3.15 17.89 -19.48
CA CYS A 504 -2.83 17.20 -20.74
C CYS A 504 -3.62 17.77 -21.93
N PRO A 505 -3.58 19.09 -22.19
CA PRO A 505 -4.44 19.74 -23.19
C PRO A 505 -4.25 19.22 -24.62
N ASN A 506 -3.11 18.59 -24.93
CA ASN A 506 -2.81 18.04 -26.26
C ASN A 506 -3.36 16.61 -26.48
N ASN A 507 -3.91 15.95 -25.46
CA ASN A 507 -4.43 14.57 -25.52
C ASN A 507 -5.97 14.51 -25.62
N THR A 508 -6.65 15.62 -25.82
CA THR A 508 -8.12 15.69 -25.96
C THR A 508 -8.54 15.55 -27.44
N ASN A 509 -8.23 14.39 -28.07
CA ASN A 509 -8.79 14.01 -29.38
C ASN A 509 -9.42 12.61 -29.32
#